data_7c567186fbc9c3433f49ba78b4f20c0f
#
_entry.id   7c567186fbc9c3433f49ba78b4f20c0f
#
_cell.length_a   1.000
_cell.length_b   1.000
_cell.length_c   1.000
_cell.angle_alpha   90.00
_cell.angle_beta   90.00
_cell.angle_gamma   90.00
#
_symmetry.space_group_name_H-M   'P 1'
#
loop_
_entity.id
_entity.type
_entity.pdbx_description
1 polymer ?
#
loop_
_entity_poly.entity_id
_entity_poly.type
_entity_poly.pdbx_seq_one_letter_code
_entity_poly.pdbx_strand_id
1 'polypeptide(L)'
;GIVGAQVPIGVGLAFSHKYKNDGFICMTYLGDGAVNQGQVYESFNMSALWNLPVIFIIENNKYGMGTSVDRASAGSSLADRGKAYGIPGMEVDGMNIFSVREAGKEALDFTRSGKGPFILEMKTYRYRGHSMSDPAKYRTRSEVDAVRQQKDCIENLKEVLQEQKVTDQELKNIDGEIKSLVTNASDFALESKLPDDNELLTDIYL
;
A
#
# COMPACT_ATOMS: atom_id res chain seq x y z
N GLY A 1 3.33 15.88 1.73
CA GLY A 1 2.07 15.93 1.07
C GLY A 1 0.86 15.97 1.99
N ILE A 2 -0.29 15.91 1.39
CA ILE A 2 -1.58 15.90 2.09
C ILE A 2 -1.99 14.45 2.33
N VAL A 3 -2.08 14.04 3.60
CA VAL A 3 -2.42 12.66 3.98
C VAL A 3 -3.83 12.30 3.48
N GLY A 4 -3.95 11.20 2.77
CA GLY A 4 -5.21 10.71 2.21
C GLY A 4 -5.60 11.30 0.85
N ALA A 5 -4.91 12.34 0.35
CA ALA A 5 -5.24 13.00 -0.92
C ALA A 5 -5.06 12.07 -2.14
N GLN A 6 -4.21 11.07 -2.07
CA GLN A 6 -4.04 10.09 -3.13
C GLN A 6 -5.32 9.26 -3.38
N VAL A 7 -6.22 9.17 -2.39
CA VAL A 7 -7.43 8.35 -2.51
C VAL A 7 -8.43 8.97 -3.50
N PRO A 8 -8.86 10.24 -3.37
CA PRO A 8 -9.70 10.86 -4.39
C PRO A 8 -9.01 10.96 -5.77
N ILE A 9 -7.68 11.12 -5.84
CA ILE A 9 -6.95 11.06 -7.12
C ILE A 9 -7.10 9.67 -7.75
N GLY A 10 -6.91 8.59 -6.98
CA GLY A 10 -7.11 7.23 -7.45
C GLY A 10 -8.53 6.97 -7.93
N VAL A 11 -9.54 7.51 -7.24
CA VAL A 11 -10.95 7.44 -7.67
C VAL A 11 -11.17 8.21 -8.97
N GLY A 12 -10.54 9.38 -9.14
CA GLY A 12 -10.57 10.16 -10.39
C GLY A 12 -9.97 9.40 -11.57
N LEU A 13 -8.83 8.70 -11.36
CA LEU A 13 -8.23 7.83 -12.36
C LEU A 13 -9.17 6.66 -12.73
N ALA A 14 -9.78 6.02 -11.73
CA ALA A 14 -10.75 4.95 -11.97
C ALA A 14 -11.99 5.45 -12.73
N PHE A 15 -12.46 6.66 -12.43
CA PHE A 15 -13.52 7.31 -13.18
C PHE A 15 -13.12 7.50 -14.66
N SER A 16 -11.89 7.97 -14.92
CA SER A 16 -11.36 8.11 -16.27
C SER A 16 -11.35 6.78 -17.03
N HIS A 17 -10.88 5.69 -16.38
CA HIS A 17 -10.88 4.36 -16.99
C HIS A 17 -12.28 3.87 -17.31
N LYS A 18 -13.22 4.06 -16.40
CA LYS A 18 -14.63 3.72 -16.64
C LYS A 18 -15.22 4.54 -17.78
N TYR A 19 -14.98 5.84 -17.81
CA TYR A 19 -15.48 6.73 -18.86
C TYR A 19 -14.94 6.35 -20.25
N LYS A 20 -13.64 6.02 -20.33
CA LYS A 20 -12.99 5.57 -21.57
C LYS A 20 -13.35 4.13 -21.95
N ASN A 21 -13.90 3.36 -21.03
CA ASN A 21 -14.20 1.93 -21.20
C ASN A 21 -12.99 1.12 -21.71
N ASP A 22 -11.80 1.40 -21.14
CA ASP A 22 -10.52 0.82 -21.57
C ASP A 22 -10.14 -0.49 -20.85
N GLY A 23 -10.96 -0.93 -19.90
CA GLY A 23 -10.77 -2.16 -19.13
C GLY A 23 -9.68 -2.09 -18.03
N PHE A 24 -9.07 -0.92 -17.83
CA PHE A 24 -8.11 -0.72 -16.75
C PHE A 24 -8.81 -0.47 -15.42
N ILE A 25 -8.08 -0.71 -14.35
CA ILE A 25 -8.48 -0.44 -12.98
C ILE A 25 -7.45 0.47 -12.31
N CYS A 26 -7.83 1.13 -11.23
CA CYS A 26 -6.91 1.88 -10.40
C CYS A 26 -6.68 1.16 -9.07
N MET A 27 -5.44 1.05 -8.63
CA MET A 27 -5.07 0.65 -7.27
C MET A 27 -4.60 1.90 -6.52
N THR A 28 -5.26 2.25 -5.42
CA THR A 28 -4.86 3.37 -4.58
C THR A 28 -4.44 2.87 -3.21
N TYR A 29 -3.26 3.30 -2.77
CA TYR A 29 -2.62 2.85 -1.54
C TYR A 29 -2.76 3.92 -0.46
N LEU A 30 -3.07 3.49 0.77
CA LEU A 30 -3.17 4.38 1.91
C LEU A 30 -2.75 3.64 3.20
N GLY A 31 -2.11 4.36 4.13
CA GLY A 31 -1.75 3.81 5.44
C GLY A 31 -2.94 3.77 6.39
N ASP A 32 -2.79 2.99 7.46
CA ASP A 32 -3.78 2.83 8.54
C ASP A 32 -4.22 4.16 9.18
N GLY A 33 -3.33 5.13 9.32
CA GLY A 33 -3.68 6.47 9.80
C GLY A 33 -4.49 7.28 8.78
N ALA A 34 -4.17 7.14 7.48
CA ALA A 34 -4.83 7.86 6.40
C ALA A 34 -6.29 7.45 6.20
N VAL A 35 -6.66 6.22 6.54
CA VAL A 35 -8.05 5.71 6.45
C VAL A 35 -9.03 6.57 7.23
N ASN A 36 -8.60 7.26 8.28
CA ASN A 36 -9.47 8.10 9.10
C ASN A 36 -9.73 9.51 8.51
N GLN A 37 -9.18 9.84 7.34
CA GLN A 37 -9.44 11.10 6.66
C GLN A 37 -10.83 11.11 6.01
N GLY A 38 -11.58 12.23 6.14
CA GLY A 38 -12.94 12.36 5.60
C GLY A 38 -13.03 12.11 4.10
N GLN A 39 -12.05 12.61 3.33
CA GLN A 39 -11.99 12.42 1.87
C GLN A 39 -11.90 10.93 1.43
N VAL A 40 -11.49 10.01 2.31
CA VAL A 40 -11.52 8.57 2.04
C VAL A 40 -12.95 8.08 1.97
N TYR A 41 -13.81 8.50 2.89
CA TYR A 41 -15.22 8.10 2.93
C TYR A 41 -16.03 8.75 1.81
N GLU A 42 -15.72 9.99 1.46
CA GLU A 42 -16.29 10.63 0.26
C GLU A 42 -15.92 9.83 -1.00
N SER A 43 -14.68 9.40 -1.10
CA SER A 43 -14.17 8.55 -2.18
C SER A 43 -14.85 7.18 -2.22
N PHE A 44 -15.10 6.55 -1.07
CA PHE A 44 -15.85 5.30 -0.99
C PHE A 44 -17.27 5.49 -1.52
N ASN A 45 -17.97 6.56 -1.10
CA ASN A 45 -19.32 6.86 -1.57
C ASN A 45 -19.37 7.03 -3.09
N MET A 46 -18.50 7.86 -3.64
CA MET A 46 -18.47 8.11 -5.10
C MET A 46 -18.13 6.85 -5.89
N SER A 47 -17.13 6.10 -5.44
CA SER A 47 -16.71 4.89 -6.14
C SER A 47 -17.76 3.78 -6.11
N ALA A 48 -18.47 3.62 -5.00
CA ALA A 48 -19.59 2.68 -4.90
C ALA A 48 -20.79 3.12 -5.76
N LEU A 49 -21.20 4.39 -5.65
CA LEU A 49 -22.33 4.95 -6.39
C LEU A 49 -22.17 4.77 -7.90
N TRP A 50 -20.97 4.94 -8.40
CA TRP A 50 -20.66 4.85 -9.83
C TRP A 50 -20.04 3.50 -10.23
N ASN A 51 -19.93 2.53 -9.34
CA ASN A 51 -19.28 1.24 -9.58
C ASN A 51 -17.91 1.41 -10.26
N LEU A 52 -17.06 2.28 -9.69
CA LEU A 52 -15.76 2.59 -10.29
C LEU A 52 -14.79 1.43 -10.15
N PRO A 53 -13.93 1.19 -11.14
CA PRO A 53 -12.93 0.13 -11.12
C PRO A 53 -11.71 0.52 -10.25
N VAL A 54 -11.88 0.56 -8.93
CA VAL A 54 -10.84 0.92 -7.98
C VAL A 54 -10.69 -0.12 -6.88
N ILE A 55 -9.45 -0.44 -6.54
CA ILE A 55 -9.08 -1.25 -5.37
C ILE A 55 -8.38 -0.33 -4.38
N PHE A 56 -8.94 -0.22 -3.18
CA PHE A 56 -8.34 0.50 -2.06
C PHE A 56 -7.45 -0.46 -1.28
N ILE A 57 -6.14 -0.20 -1.23
CA ILE A 57 -5.16 -1.03 -0.52
C ILE A 57 -4.74 -0.28 0.74
N ILE A 58 -5.16 -0.78 1.89
CA ILE A 58 -4.81 -0.23 3.19
C ILE A 58 -3.58 -0.96 3.72
N GLU A 59 -2.45 -0.26 3.78
CA GLU A 59 -1.22 -0.77 4.36
C GLU A 59 -1.26 -0.57 5.88
N ASN A 60 -1.87 -1.55 6.58
CA ASN A 60 -1.94 -1.54 8.03
C ASN A 60 -0.64 -2.07 8.63
N ASN A 61 0.30 -1.17 8.88
CA ASN A 61 1.57 -1.49 9.53
C ASN A 61 1.55 -1.28 11.05
N LYS A 62 0.35 -1.19 11.63
CA LYS A 62 0.00 -1.01 13.04
C LYS A 62 0.23 0.37 13.64
N TYR A 63 0.95 1.27 12.98
CA TYR A 63 1.29 2.56 13.54
C TYR A 63 1.18 3.69 12.51
N GLY A 64 0.22 4.58 12.68
CA GLY A 64 0.18 5.89 12.02
C GLY A 64 1.16 6.83 12.72
N MET A 65 2.36 7.05 12.14
CA MET A 65 3.51 7.63 12.84
C MET A 65 3.82 6.86 14.13
N GLY A 66 3.60 7.42 15.30
CA GLY A 66 3.79 6.81 16.61
C GLY A 66 2.50 6.38 17.32
N THR A 67 1.35 6.52 16.67
CA THR A 67 0.04 6.16 17.24
C THR A 67 -0.42 4.80 16.72
N SER A 68 -0.69 3.86 17.63
CA SER A 68 -1.19 2.54 17.22
C SER A 68 -2.61 2.62 16.64
N VAL A 69 -2.92 1.71 15.73
CA VAL A 69 -4.27 1.58 15.13
C VAL A 69 -5.32 1.36 16.23
N ASP A 70 -5.05 0.52 17.19
CA ASP A 70 -5.97 0.20 18.30
C ASP A 70 -6.35 1.44 19.15
N ARG A 71 -5.44 2.42 19.20
CA ARG A 71 -5.68 3.68 19.91
C ARG A 71 -6.41 4.73 19.07
N ALA A 72 -6.22 4.68 17.73
CA ALA A 72 -6.67 5.74 16.83
C ALA A 72 -7.92 5.39 16.04
N SER A 73 -8.23 4.11 15.90
CA SER A 73 -9.31 3.63 15.01
C SER A 73 -10.35 2.84 15.80
N ALA A 74 -11.59 3.26 15.72
CA ALA A 74 -12.70 2.46 16.24
C ALA A 74 -12.97 1.25 15.33
N GLY A 75 -13.30 0.12 15.93
CA GLY A 75 -13.56 -1.13 15.21
C GLY A 75 -12.29 -1.98 15.03
N SER A 76 -12.49 -3.26 14.74
CA SER A 76 -11.44 -4.27 14.68
C SER A 76 -10.80 -4.44 13.30
N SER A 77 -11.48 -3.97 12.24
CA SER A 77 -11.05 -4.13 10.86
C SER A 77 -11.17 -2.82 10.09
N LEU A 78 -10.10 -2.44 9.40
CA LEU A 78 -10.12 -1.30 8.49
C LEU A 78 -10.75 -1.68 7.14
N ALA A 79 -10.72 -2.95 6.75
CA ALA A 79 -11.42 -3.45 5.57
C ALA A 79 -12.95 -3.27 5.68
N ASP A 80 -13.48 -3.31 6.90
CA ASP A 80 -14.92 -3.14 7.18
C ASP A 80 -15.42 -1.71 7.00
N ARG A 81 -14.53 -0.74 6.82
CA ARG A 81 -14.90 0.67 6.61
C ARG A 81 -15.75 0.89 5.35
N GLY A 82 -15.63 0.02 4.37
CA GLY A 82 -16.43 0.05 3.15
C GLY A 82 -17.85 -0.47 3.29
N LYS A 83 -18.19 -1.20 4.35
CA LYS A 83 -19.50 -1.87 4.52
C LYS A 83 -20.69 -0.91 4.47
N ALA A 84 -20.55 0.29 5.04
CA ALA A 84 -21.60 1.31 5.00
C ALA A 84 -21.94 1.79 3.58
N TYR A 85 -21.04 1.58 2.64
CA TYR A 85 -21.19 1.93 1.21
C TYR A 85 -21.41 0.71 0.32
N GLY A 86 -21.59 -0.47 0.91
CA GLY A 86 -21.72 -1.71 0.16
C GLY A 86 -20.44 -2.19 -0.53
N ILE A 87 -19.28 -1.66 -0.15
CA ILE A 87 -17.98 -2.05 -0.70
C ILE A 87 -17.49 -3.29 0.07
N PRO A 88 -17.23 -4.43 -0.62
CA PRO A 88 -16.62 -5.58 0.02
C PRO A 88 -15.19 -5.29 0.44
N GLY A 89 -14.77 -5.86 1.57
CA GLY A 89 -13.43 -5.73 2.10
C GLY A 89 -12.90 -7.05 2.64
N MET A 90 -11.57 -7.20 2.57
CA MET A 90 -10.86 -8.39 3.04
C MET A 90 -9.62 -7.99 3.84
N GLU A 91 -9.43 -8.63 5.00
CA GLU A 91 -8.17 -8.61 5.73
C GLU A 91 -7.21 -9.66 5.17
N VAL A 92 -5.98 -9.28 4.93
CA VAL A 92 -4.95 -10.12 4.32
C VAL A 92 -3.69 -10.12 5.18
N ASP A 93 -3.08 -11.28 5.37
CA ASP A 93 -1.73 -11.34 5.91
C ASP A 93 -0.74 -10.78 4.89
N GLY A 94 -0.42 -9.48 5.06
CA GLY A 94 0.49 -8.75 4.18
C GLY A 94 1.97 -9.16 4.33
N MET A 95 2.28 -10.02 5.30
CA MET A 95 3.60 -10.62 5.48
C MET A 95 3.74 -11.98 4.76
N ASN A 96 2.69 -12.44 4.08
CA ASN A 96 2.68 -13.66 3.28
C ASN A 96 2.37 -13.33 1.81
N ILE A 97 3.38 -13.47 0.95
CA ILE A 97 3.27 -13.13 -0.49
C ILE A 97 2.19 -13.93 -1.22
N PHE A 98 1.95 -15.18 -0.82
CA PHE A 98 0.94 -16.02 -1.46
C PHE A 98 -0.47 -15.54 -1.11
N SER A 99 -0.71 -15.21 0.16
CA SER A 99 -1.98 -14.60 0.62
C SER A 99 -2.25 -13.27 -0.08
N VAL A 100 -1.22 -12.42 -0.20
CA VAL A 100 -1.32 -11.14 -0.92
C VAL A 100 -1.67 -11.35 -2.40
N ARG A 101 -1.03 -12.33 -3.05
CA ARG A 101 -1.28 -12.64 -4.46
C ARG A 101 -2.70 -13.17 -4.69
N GLU A 102 -3.19 -14.06 -3.85
CA GLU A 102 -4.54 -14.62 -3.94
C GLU A 102 -5.61 -13.55 -3.71
N ALA A 103 -5.48 -12.77 -2.64
CA ALA A 103 -6.40 -11.68 -2.34
C ALA A 103 -6.38 -10.60 -3.42
N GLY A 104 -5.20 -10.27 -3.92
CA GLY A 104 -5.04 -9.32 -5.03
C GLY A 104 -5.74 -9.79 -6.30
N LYS A 105 -5.65 -11.10 -6.61
CA LYS A 105 -6.34 -11.69 -7.75
C LYS A 105 -7.86 -11.65 -7.57
N GLU A 106 -8.37 -11.99 -6.39
CA GLU A 106 -9.80 -11.96 -6.09
C GLU A 106 -10.36 -10.54 -6.25
N ALA A 107 -9.72 -9.54 -5.64
CA ALA A 107 -10.12 -8.14 -5.76
C ALA A 107 -10.06 -7.65 -7.21
N LEU A 108 -9.04 -8.07 -7.97
CA LEU A 108 -8.87 -7.72 -9.37
C LEU A 108 -9.99 -8.30 -10.23
N ASP A 109 -10.30 -9.59 -10.08
CA ASP A 109 -11.35 -10.28 -10.81
C ASP A 109 -12.74 -9.68 -10.48
N PHE A 110 -12.99 -9.38 -9.19
CA PHE A 110 -14.22 -8.71 -8.75
C PHE A 110 -14.37 -7.35 -9.43
N THR A 111 -13.35 -6.51 -9.33
CA THR A 111 -13.41 -5.12 -9.83
C THR A 111 -13.49 -5.08 -11.36
N ARG A 112 -12.72 -5.92 -12.06
CA ARG A 112 -12.78 -6.04 -13.54
C ARG A 112 -14.09 -6.58 -14.06
N SER A 113 -14.82 -7.38 -13.26
CA SER A 113 -16.16 -7.84 -13.63
C SER A 113 -17.24 -6.76 -13.58
N GLY A 114 -16.86 -5.51 -13.26
CA GLY A 114 -17.78 -4.37 -13.21
C GLY A 114 -18.62 -4.29 -11.92
N LYS A 115 -18.28 -5.09 -10.91
CA LYS A 115 -19.00 -5.11 -9.62
C LYS A 115 -18.68 -3.91 -8.73
N GLY A 116 -17.72 -3.06 -9.13
CA GLY A 116 -17.36 -1.84 -8.42
C GLY A 116 -16.08 -1.96 -7.61
N PRO A 117 -15.91 -1.09 -6.59
CA PRO A 117 -14.70 -1.02 -5.78
C PRO A 117 -14.52 -2.21 -4.84
N PHE A 118 -13.28 -2.43 -4.41
CA PHE A 118 -12.91 -3.45 -3.41
C PHE A 118 -11.91 -2.86 -2.42
N ILE A 119 -11.91 -3.33 -1.15
CA ILE A 119 -10.96 -2.93 -0.13
C ILE A 119 -10.10 -4.12 0.29
N LEU A 120 -8.78 -3.95 0.26
CA LEU A 120 -7.81 -4.89 0.81
C LEU A 120 -7.09 -4.24 2.00
N GLU A 121 -7.22 -4.82 3.18
CA GLU A 121 -6.41 -4.44 4.34
C GLU A 121 -5.22 -5.38 4.46
N MET A 122 -4.05 -4.91 4.06
CA MET A 122 -2.78 -5.64 4.16
C MET A 122 -2.19 -5.46 5.55
N LYS A 123 -2.30 -6.47 6.39
CA LYS A 123 -1.70 -6.48 7.73
C LYS A 123 -0.21 -6.73 7.63
N THR A 124 0.57 -5.68 7.80
CA THR A 124 2.02 -5.67 7.71
C THR A 124 2.66 -5.19 9.01
N TYR A 125 3.98 -5.00 9.00
CA TYR A 125 4.70 -4.44 10.13
C TYR A 125 5.85 -3.55 9.65
N ARG A 126 5.95 -2.33 10.20
CA ARG A 126 7.04 -1.41 9.92
C ARG A 126 8.19 -1.61 10.90
N TYR A 127 9.34 -2.14 10.44
CA TYR A 127 10.51 -2.40 11.29
C TYR A 127 11.23 -1.15 11.77
N ARG A 128 11.25 -0.10 10.96
CA ARG A 128 11.93 1.17 11.28
C ARG A 128 10.95 2.21 11.79
N GLY A 129 11.44 3.33 12.32
CA GLY A 129 10.64 4.50 12.60
C GLY A 129 9.94 5.03 11.35
N HIS A 130 8.96 5.91 11.54
CA HIS A 130 8.19 6.49 10.43
C HIS A 130 9.06 7.35 9.50
N SER A 131 10.03 8.04 10.06
CA SER A 131 10.99 8.89 9.33
C SER A 131 12.40 8.73 9.91
N MET A 132 13.37 9.37 9.28
CA MET A 132 14.77 9.38 9.75
C MET A 132 14.90 9.96 11.18
N SER A 133 14.04 10.90 11.55
CA SER A 133 14.03 11.55 12.87
C SER A 133 13.18 10.83 13.92
N ASP A 134 12.44 9.78 13.55
CA ASP A 134 11.59 9.04 14.48
C ASP A 134 12.40 8.00 15.27
N PRO A 135 12.59 8.20 16.61
CA PRO A 135 13.35 7.27 17.44
C PRO A 135 12.57 5.98 17.78
N ALA A 136 11.36 5.80 17.28
CA ALA A 136 10.49 4.64 17.49
C ALA A 136 10.28 4.24 18.96
N LYS A 137 10.20 5.22 19.90
CA LYS A 137 10.04 4.97 21.35
C LYS A 137 8.66 4.46 21.76
N TYR A 138 7.70 4.42 20.84
CA TYR A 138 6.32 3.97 21.06
C TYR A 138 6.16 2.44 21.04
N ARG A 139 7.24 1.70 20.77
CA ARG A 139 7.28 0.23 20.77
C ARG A 139 8.61 -0.29 21.29
N THR A 140 8.64 -1.53 21.74
CA THR A 140 9.85 -2.16 22.28
C THR A 140 10.71 -2.79 21.18
N ARG A 141 12.02 -2.93 21.44
CA ARG A 141 12.89 -3.68 20.53
C ARG A 141 12.49 -5.15 20.46
N SER A 142 12.09 -5.74 21.58
CA SER A 142 11.64 -7.14 21.63
C SER A 142 10.42 -7.41 20.74
N GLU A 143 9.49 -6.46 20.64
CA GLU A 143 8.36 -6.55 19.70
C GLU A 143 8.85 -6.62 18.25
N VAL A 144 9.74 -5.71 17.88
CA VAL A 144 10.29 -5.66 16.51
C VAL A 144 11.08 -6.93 16.15
N ASP A 145 11.92 -7.39 17.10
CA ASP A 145 12.75 -8.58 16.89
C ASP A 145 11.90 -9.85 16.79
N ALA A 146 10.84 -9.97 17.58
CA ALA A 146 9.91 -11.09 17.52
C ALA A 146 9.21 -11.17 16.14
N VAL A 147 8.75 -10.03 15.62
CA VAL A 147 8.12 -10.00 14.29
C VAL A 147 9.14 -10.33 13.20
N ARG A 148 10.35 -9.77 13.28
CA ARG A 148 11.41 -10.01 12.29
C ARG A 148 11.84 -11.47 12.24
N GLN A 149 11.95 -12.13 13.39
CA GLN A 149 12.37 -13.53 13.47
C GLN A 149 11.30 -14.52 13.01
N GLN A 150 10.03 -14.18 13.19
CA GLN A 150 8.94 -15.14 12.96
C GLN A 150 8.14 -14.89 11.69
N LYS A 151 8.16 -13.66 11.17
CA LYS A 151 7.23 -13.22 10.12
C LYS A 151 7.86 -12.38 9.02
N ASP A 152 9.19 -12.35 8.87
CA ASP A 152 9.78 -11.61 7.76
C ASP A 152 9.39 -12.25 6.43
N CYS A 153 8.67 -11.47 5.60
CA CYS A 153 8.11 -11.99 4.36
C CYS A 153 9.18 -12.38 3.32
N ILE A 154 10.35 -11.73 3.36
CA ILE A 154 11.45 -12.05 2.45
C ILE A 154 12.12 -13.35 2.87
N GLU A 155 12.42 -13.51 4.17
CA GLU A 155 13.05 -14.74 4.67
C GLU A 155 12.12 -15.94 4.51
N ASN A 156 10.82 -15.79 4.83
CA ASN A 156 9.83 -16.85 4.61
C ASN A 156 9.74 -17.27 3.12
N LEU A 157 9.80 -16.30 2.20
CA LEU A 157 9.80 -16.63 0.77
C LEU A 157 11.08 -17.31 0.33
N LYS A 158 12.24 -16.91 0.87
CA LYS A 158 13.52 -17.58 0.59
C LYS A 158 13.48 -19.04 0.99
N GLU A 159 12.94 -19.35 2.18
CA GLU A 159 12.77 -20.74 2.64
C GLU A 159 11.93 -21.57 1.65
N VAL A 160 10.77 -21.05 1.21
CA VAL A 160 9.92 -21.71 0.23
C VAL A 160 10.62 -21.91 -1.12
N LEU A 161 11.39 -20.93 -1.58
CA LEU A 161 12.15 -21.04 -2.83
C LEU A 161 13.27 -22.10 -2.74
N GLN A 162 13.96 -22.17 -1.59
CA GLN A 162 14.97 -23.21 -1.34
C GLN A 162 14.36 -24.61 -1.32
N GLU A 163 13.17 -24.80 -0.73
CA GLU A 163 12.42 -26.06 -0.82
C GLU A 163 12.11 -26.45 -2.28
N GLN A 164 11.91 -25.46 -3.15
CA GLN A 164 11.73 -25.61 -4.59
C GLN A 164 13.04 -25.73 -5.37
N LYS A 165 14.17 -25.92 -4.66
CA LYS A 165 15.52 -26.10 -5.22
C LYS A 165 16.14 -24.84 -5.85
N VAL A 166 15.65 -23.65 -5.53
CA VAL A 166 16.38 -22.41 -5.84
C VAL A 166 17.65 -22.38 -4.99
N THR A 167 18.77 -22.13 -5.60
CA THR A 167 20.08 -22.16 -4.94
C THR A 167 20.39 -20.85 -4.20
N ASP A 168 21.23 -20.94 -3.18
CA ASP A 168 21.75 -19.74 -2.49
C ASP A 168 22.47 -18.77 -3.43
N GLN A 169 23.07 -19.28 -4.50
CA GLN A 169 23.73 -18.42 -5.49
C GLN A 169 22.73 -17.61 -6.30
N GLU A 170 21.61 -18.20 -6.69
CA GLU A 170 20.53 -17.49 -7.38
C GLU A 170 19.92 -16.41 -6.49
N LEU A 171 19.68 -16.70 -5.21
CA LEU A 171 19.19 -15.71 -4.24
C LEU A 171 20.18 -14.55 -4.05
N LYS A 172 21.49 -14.85 -3.94
CA LYS A 172 22.54 -13.82 -3.86
C LYS A 172 22.61 -12.97 -5.13
N ASN A 173 22.40 -13.54 -6.29
CA ASN A 173 22.39 -12.80 -7.55
C ASN A 173 21.23 -11.79 -7.55
N ILE A 174 20.02 -12.21 -7.15
CA ILE A 174 18.85 -11.32 -7.01
C ILE A 174 19.15 -10.18 -6.02
N ASP A 175 19.69 -10.49 -4.84
CA ASP A 175 20.06 -9.48 -3.85
C ASP A 175 21.08 -8.48 -4.42
N GLY A 176 22.05 -8.96 -5.22
CA GLY A 176 23.05 -8.13 -5.90
C GLY A 176 22.45 -7.20 -6.95
N GLU A 177 21.54 -7.70 -7.78
CA GLU A 177 20.82 -6.92 -8.79
C GLU A 177 19.96 -5.83 -8.14
N ILE A 178 19.20 -6.18 -7.12
CA ILE A 178 18.37 -5.22 -6.37
C ILE A 178 19.23 -4.15 -5.68
N LYS A 179 20.35 -4.54 -5.07
CA LYS A 179 21.28 -3.59 -4.45
C LYS A 179 21.82 -2.60 -5.48
N SER A 180 22.19 -3.08 -6.66
CA SER A 180 22.69 -2.22 -7.74
C SER A 180 21.59 -1.26 -8.22
N LEU A 181 20.36 -1.74 -8.40
CA LEU A 181 19.22 -0.93 -8.79
C LEU A 181 18.95 0.20 -7.77
N VAL A 182 18.96 -0.12 -6.48
CA VAL A 182 18.74 0.86 -5.40
C VAL A 182 19.87 1.88 -5.34
N THR A 183 21.12 1.44 -5.52
CA THR A 183 22.27 2.35 -5.55
C THR A 183 22.15 3.32 -6.74
N ASN A 184 21.90 2.81 -7.94
CA ASN A 184 21.74 3.65 -9.13
C ASN A 184 20.59 4.66 -8.98
N ALA A 185 19.46 4.28 -8.36
CA ALA A 185 18.35 5.18 -8.08
C ALA A 185 18.75 6.29 -7.09
N SER A 186 19.55 5.96 -6.07
CA SER A 186 20.11 6.93 -5.12
C SER A 186 21.06 7.92 -5.79
N ASP A 187 21.98 7.40 -6.60
CA ASP A 187 22.96 8.22 -7.32
C ASP A 187 22.27 9.14 -8.32
N PHE A 188 21.27 8.63 -9.06
CA PHE A 188 20.43 9.44 -9.93
C PHE A 188 19.77 10.60 -9.19
N ALA A 189 19.22 10.35 -8.00
CA ALA A 189 18.59 11.40 -7.20
C ALA A 189 19.59 12.46 -6.71
N LEU A 190 20.80 12.02 -6.30
CA LEU A 190 21.86 12.91 -5.83
C LEU A 190 22.46 13.78 -6.96
N GLU A 191 22.58 13.22 -8.16
CA GLU A 191 23.14 13.91 -9.33
C GLU A 191 22.12 14.77 -10.06
N SER A 192 20.82 14.57 -9.82
CA SER A 192 19.74 15.32 -10.44
C SER A 192 19.79 16.79 -10.03
N LYS A 193 19.63 17.67 -10.99
CA LYS A 193 19.52 19.11 -10.73
C LYS A 193 18.24 19.43 -9.96
N LEU A 194 18.29 20.45 -9.13
CA LEU A 194 17.08 21.03 -8.54
C LEU A 194 16.22 21.64 -9.66
N PRO A 195 14.88 21.67 -9.49
CA PRO A 195 14.00 22.38 -10.44
C PRO A 195 14.41 23.85 -10.55
N ASP A 196 14.29 24.42 -11.77
CA ASP A 196 14.49 25.85 -11.99
C ASP A 196 13.36 26.66 -11.33
N ASP A 197 13.64 27.91 -10.93
CA ASP A 197 12.65 28.78 -10.29
C ASP A 197 11.40 29.00 -11.18
N ASN A 198 11.54 28.91 -12.48
CA ASN A 198 10.42 29.02 -13.44
C ASN A 198 9.42 27.88 -13.30
N GLU A 199 9.83 26.70 -12.83
CA GLU A 199 8.95 25.53 -12.61
C GLU A 199 7.89 25.81 -11.51
N LEU A 200 8.12 26.81 -10.66
CA LEU A 200 7.16 27.21 -9.62
C LEU A 200 5.79 27.63 -10.21
N LEU A 201 5.79 28.15 -11.43
CA LEU A 201 4.63 28.72 -12.10
C LEU A 201 4.11 27.86 -13.25
N THR A 202 4.75 26.72 -13.53
CA THR A 202 4.30 25.77 -14.56
C THR A 202 3.28 24.79 -14.00
N ASP A 203 2.50 24.17 -14.87
CA ASP A 203 1.52 23.11 -14.56
C ASP A 203 0.48 23.46 -13.48
N ILE A 204 0.22 24.76 -13.26
CA ILE A 204 -0.79 25.24 -12.30
C ILE A 204 -2.16 25.32 -12.98
N TYR A 205 -2.19 25.76 -14.24
CA TYR A 205 -3.38 25.80 -15.09
C TYR A 205 -3.04 25.26 -16.49
N LEU A 206 -4.03 24.66 -17.13
CA LEU A 206 -3.97 24.22 -18.54
C LEU A 206 -4.17 25.41 -19.46
#